data_6866d078cdda80b3607201b8621164d7
#
_entry.id   6866d078cdda80b3607201b8621164d7
#
_cell.length_a   1.000
_cell.length_b   1.000
_cell.length_c   1.000
_cell.angle_alpha   90.00
_cell.angle_beta   90.00
_cell.angle_gamma   90.00
#
_symmetry.space_group_name_H-M   'P 1'
#
loop_
_entity.id
_entity.type
_entity.pdbx_description
1 polymer ?
#
loop_
_entity_poly.entity_id
_entity_poly.type
_entity_poly.pdbx_seq_one_letter_code
_entity_poly.pdbx_strand_id
1 'polypeptide(L)'
;LLTGRYATRGYIDNVIFPTPCDSDPYSITHFINPYQFLNNVDGILGDEITIAEALKAVGYDTSCIGKWNLGDYGEYLPTNQGFDYFYGSYYVNDMTPYNWVREVGGRAEEVRTHAENLDQSESTKEFTKELKSTLEKSIDSGNKFFSFYATPWPHYPIFSDNNGNGKGDTTDDSYVDCIEEFDKSLGEIFDMLEDKGVFDDTMIIFTSDNGPGREGVTGSLR
;
A
#
# COMPACT_ATOMS: atom_id res chain seq x y z
N LEU A 1 -3.54 -9.50 -7.56
CA LEU A 1 -3.76 -10.18 -6.29
C LEU A 1 -5.20 -10.01 -5.80
N LEU A 2 -5.67 -8.76 -5.63
CA LEU A 2 -6.97 -8.46 -5.01
C LEU A 2 -8.20 -9.04 -5.73
N THR A 3 -8.15 -9.22 -7.04
CA THR A 3 -9.27 -9.76 -7.84
C THR A 3 -9.07 -11.22 -8.28
N GLY A 4 -7.90 -11.81 -8.03
CA GLY A 4 -7.54 -13.12 -8.56
C GLY A 4 -7.39 -13.18 -10.07
N ARG A 5 -7.39 -12.04 -10.77
CA ARG A 5 -7.22 -11.96 -12.23
C ARG A 5 -5.81 -11.51 -12.60
N TYR A 6 -5.39 -11.86 -13.80
CA TYR A 6 -4.21 -11.23 -14.40
C TYR A 6 -4.50 -9.75 -14.70
N ALA A 7 -3.50 -8.91 -14.56
CA ALA A 7 -3.58 -7.46 -14.76
C ALA A 7 -4.20 -7.09 -16.13
N THR A 8 -3.82 -7.80 -17.19
CA THR A 8 -4.39 -7.61 -18.55
C THR A 8 -5.89 -7.90 -18.66
N ARG A 9 -6.45 -8.72 -17.76
CA ARG A 9 -7.90 -8.98 -17.73
C ARG A 9 -8.67 -7.94 -16.92
N GLY A 10 -8.00 -7.28 -15.98
CA GLY A 10 -8.54 -6.14 -15.23
C GLY A 10 -8.30 -4.80 -15.93
N TYR A 11 -7.77 -4.83 -17.15
CA TYR A 11 -7.37 -3.64 -17.92
C TYR A 11 -6.32 -2.76 -17.24
N ILE A 12 -5.66 -3.27 -16.20
CA ILE A 12 -4.57 -2.62 -15.46
C ILE A 12 -3.28 -3.37 -15.77
N ASP A 13 -2.78 -3.22 -16.98
CA ASP A 13 -1.53 -3.84 -17.46
C ASP A 13 -0.34 -2.86 -17.42
N ASN A 14 -0.58 -1.64 -16.97
CA ASN A 14 0.42 -0.59 -16.81
C ASN A 14 0.26 0.12 -15.46
N VAL A 15 1.28 0.89 -15.10
CA VAL A 15 1.26 1.73 -13.90
C VAL A 15 0.18 2.81 -14.05
N ILE A 16 -0.68 2.94 -13.04
CA ILE A 16 -1.66 4.01 -12.94
C ILE A 16 -0.97 5.23 -12.33
N PHE A 17 -1.14 6.38 -12.97
CA PHE A 17 -0.58 7.65 -12.51
C PHE A 17 -1.63 8.47 -11.76
N PRO A 18 -1.20 9.39 -10.88
CA PRO A 18 -2.10 10.31 -10.18
C PRO A 18 -3.02 11.05 -11.14
N THR A 19 -4.28 11.23 -10.73
CA THR A 19 -5.23 12.05 -11.49
C THR A 19 -4.72 13.49 -11.58
N PRO A 20 -4.78 14.13 -12.77
CA PRO A 20 -4.31 15.49 -12.93
C PRO A 20 -5.02 16.43 -11.96
N CYS A 21 -4.25 17.09 -11.11
CA CYS A 21 -4.74 18.22 -10.35
C CYS A 21 -4.46 19.50 -11.14
N ASP A 22 -5.50 20.22 -11.55
CA ASP A 22 -5.40 21.45 -12.35
C ASP A 22 -4.55 22.55 -11.66
N SER A 23 -4.18 22.36 -10.39
CA SER A 23 -3.44 23.33 -9.59
C SER A 23 -1.93 23.08 -9.51
N ASP A 24 -1.43 21.92 -9.97
CA ASP A 24 0.01 21.60 -9.93
C ASP A 24 0.62 21.58 -11.34
N PRO A 25 1.36 22.65 -11.74
CA PRO A 25 2.02 22.72 -13.04
C PRO A 25 3.22 21.75 -13.18
N TYR A 26 3.64 21.12 -12.09
CA TYR A 26 4.73 20.12 -12.05
C TYR A 26 4.21 18.69 -11.93
N SER A 27 2.89 18.51 -11.90
CA SER A 27 2.31 17.17 -11.94
C SER A 27 2.83 16.40 -13.16
N ILE A 28 3.37 15.21 -12.93
CA ILE A 28 3.89 14.28 -13.97
C ILE A 28 2.85 13.96 -15.04
N THR A 29 1.60 14.31 -14.81
CA THR A 29 0.48 14.16 -15.73
C THR A 29 0.62 14.92 -17.06
N HIS A 30 1.62 15.79 -17.20
CA HIS A 30 2.06 16.27 -18.52
C HIS A 30 2.67 15.16 -19.39
N PHE A 31 3.07 14.03 -18.77
CA PHE A 31 3.39 12.81 -19.50
C PHE A 31 2.19 11.87 -19.44
N ILE A 32 1.11 12.23 -20.14
CA ILE A 32 -0.01 11.33 -20.37
C ILE A 32 0.56 10.02 -20.89
N ASN A 33 0.46 8.96 -20.08
CA ASN A 33 0.76 7.63 -20.56
C ASN A 33 -0.21 7.35 -21.72
N PRO A 34 0.24 7.24 -22.98
CA PRO A 34 -0.65 7.04 -24.12
C PRO A 34 -1.51 5.79 -23.97
N TYR A 35 -1.11 4.81 -23.15
CA TYR A 35 -1.87 3.60 -22.88
C TYR A 35 -3.04 3.86 -21.93
N GLN A 36 -2.87 4.70 -20.90
CA GLN A 36 -3.95 5.12 -20.02
C GLN A 36 -5.03 5.91 -20.80
N PHE A 37 -4.59 6.79 -21.70
CA PHE A 37 -5.47 7.53 -22.59
C PHE A 37 -6.21 6.64 -23.61
N LEU A 38 -5.55 5.57 -24.09
CA LEU A 38 -6.14 4.65 -25.07
C LEU A 38 -7.14 3.66 -24.43
N ASN A 39 -6.93 3.27 -23.19
CA ASN A 39 -7.75 2.28 -22.49
C ASN A 39 -8.78 2.91 -21.54
N ASN A 40 -8.67 4.19 -21.25
CA ASN A 40 -9.57 4.96 -20.38
C ASN A 40 -9.76 4.35 -18.99
N VAL A 41 -8.69 3.73 -18.43
CA VAL A 41 -8.73 3.06 -17.13
C VAL A 41 -7.85 3.82 -16.16
N ASP A 42 -8.49 4.51 -15.21
CA ASP A 42 -7.82 5.34 -14.19
C ASP A 42 -7.67 4.61 -12.85
N GLY A 43 -8.17 3.38 -12.75
CA GLY A 43 -8.13 2.57 -11.55
C GLY A 43 -8.76 1.20 -11.70
N ILE A 44 -8.89 0.48 -10.60
CA ILE A 44 -9.60 -0.80 -10.55
C ILE A 44 -11.08 -0.58 -10.79
N LEU A 45 -11.65 -1.32 -11.75
CA LEU A 45 -13.07 -1.15 -12.12
C LEU A 45 -13.99 -1.57 -10.98
N GLY A 46 -15.07 -0.82 -10.76
CA GLY A 46 -16.04 -1.06 -9.69
C GLY A 46 -16.88 -2.33 -9.86
N ASP A 47 -16.86 -2.97 -11.04
CA ASP A 47 -17.50 -4.28 -11.29
C ASP A 47 -16.59 -5.48 -11.02
N GLU A 48 -15.30 -5.23 -10.72
CA GLU A 48 -14.37 -6.26 -10.26
C GLU A 48 -14.63 -6.57 -8.79
N ILE A 49 -14.87 -7.83 -8.47
CA ILE A 49 -15.03 -8.25 -7.07
C ILE A 49 -13.66 -8.50 -6.46
N THR A 50 -13.32 -7.72 -5.45
CA THR A 50 -12.09 -7.86 -4.69
C THR A 50 -12.23 -8.90 -3.57
N ILE A 51 -11.10 -9.44 -3.09
CA ILE A 51 -11.09 -10.30 -1.90
C ILE A 51 -11.62 -9.55 -0.66
N ALA A 52 -11.40 -8.23 -0.58
CA ALA A 52 -11.90 -7.40 0.51
C ALA A 52 -13.43 -7.35 0.50
N GLU A 53 -14.06 -7.11 -0.65
CA GLU A 53 -15.52 -7.14 -0.79
C GLU A 53 -16.11 -8.51 -0.44
N ALA A 54 -15.47 -9.58 -0.94
CA ALA A 54 -15.94 -10.94 -0.67
C ALA A 54 -15.88 -11.28 0.83
N LEU A 55 -14.80 -10.91 1.53
CA LEU A 55 -14.66 -11.17 2.96
C LEU A 55 -15.54 -10.24 3.80
N LYS A 56 -15.67 -8.98 3.42
CA LYS A 56 -16.60 -8.04 4.07
C LYS A 56 -18.04 -8.54 4.01
N ALA A 57 -18.47 -9.11 2.89
CA ALA A 57 -19.82 -9.68 2.72
C ALA A 57 -20.11 -10.85 3.69
N VAL A 58 -19.08 -11.49 4.26
CA VAL A 58 -19.22 -12.55 5.27
C VAL A 58 -18.75 -12.12 6.67
N GLY A 59 -18.69 -10.80 6.90
CA GLY A 59 -18.54 -10.22 8.24
C GLY A 59 -17.11 -10.07 8.73
N TYR A 60 -16.14 -9.95 7.82
CA TYR A 60 -14.78 -9.54 8.17
C TYR A 60 -14.69 -8.01 8.24
N ASP A 61 -13.96 -7.49 9.23
CA ASP A 61 -13.44 -6.15 9.19
C ASP A 61 -12.28 -6.10 8.17
N THR A 62 -12.27 -5.09 7.30
CA THR A 62 -11.33 -5.05 6.19
C THR A 62 -10.48 -3.78 6.21
N SER A 63 -9.16 -3.91 6.12
CA SER A 63 -8.24 -2.78 6.09
C SER A 63 -7.17 -2.90 5.00
N CYS A 64 -6.80 -1.76 4.42
CA CYS A 64 -5.66 -1.64 3.51
C CYS A 64 -4.69 -0.63 4.09
N ILE A 65 -3.43 -1.02 4.28
CA ILE A 65 -2.39 -0.18 4.86
C ILE A 65 -1.20 -0.13 3.91
N GLY A 66 -0.74 1.07 3.57
CA GLY A 66 0.41 1.29 2.70
C GLY A 66 0.05 1.78 1.31
N LYS A 67 0.70 1.23 0.28
CA LYS A 67 0.53 1.64 -1.12
C LYS A 67 -0.75 1.03 -1.72
N TRP A 68 -1.60 1.86 -2.34
CA TRP A 68 -2.77 1.40 -3.07
C TRP A 68 -2.49 1.15 -4.55
N ASN A 69 -2.15 2.19 -5.28
CA ASN A 69 -1.76 2.19 -6.72
C ASN A 69 -2.82 1.63 -7.70
N LEU A 70 -4.09 1.76 -7.34
CA LEU A 70 -5.23 1.27 -8.13
C LEU A 70 -6.29 2.36 -8.37
N GLY A 71 -5.87 3.64 -8.37
CA GLY A 71 -6.69 4.83 -8.59
C GLY A 71 -6.91 5.65 -7.33
N ASP A 72 -7.21 6.95 -7.49
CA ASP A 72 -7.19 7.95 -6.42
C ASP A 72 -8.48 8.77 -6.30
N TYR A 73 -9.54 8.38 -7.01
CA TYR A 73 -10.82 9.07 -6.93
C TYR A 73 -12.03 8.16 -7.16
N GLY A 74 -13.19 8.58 -6.69
CA GLY A 74 -14.47 7.95 -6.96
C GLY A 74 -14.51 6.46 -6.60
N GLU A 75 -14.94 5.63 -7.52
CA GLU A 75 -15.07 4.20 -7.33
C GLU A 75 -13.73 3.47 -7.12
N TYR A 76 -12.61 4.07 -7.54
CA TYR A 76 -11.28 3.47 -7.43
C TYR A 76 -10.67 3.55 -6.04
N LEU A 77 -11.27 4.32 -5.14
CA LEU A 77 -10.77 4.47 -3.77
C LEU A 77 -10.81 3.14 -2.99
N PRO A 78 -9.83 2.87 -2.12
CA PRO A 78 -9.78 1.63 -1.35
C PRO A 78 -11.08 1.30 -0.62
N THR A 79 -11.73 2.29 0.01
CA THR A 79 -12.96 2.06 0.76
C THR A 79 -14.18 1.83 -0.14
N ASN A 80 -14.11 2.16 -1.42
CA ASN A 80 -15.10 1.80 -2.42
C ASN A 80 -14.81 0.45 -3.09
N GLN A 81 -13.65 -0.15 -2.78
CA GLN A 81 -13.19 -1.46 -3.25
C GLN A 81 -13.18 -2.51 -2.14
N GLY A 82 -14.09 -2.36 -1.17
CA GLY A 82 -14.36 -3.35 -0.13
C GLY A 82 -13.62 -3.17 1.18
N PHE A 83 -12.71 -2.21 1.31
CA PHE A 83 -12.06 -1.93 2.59
C PHE A 83 -12.89 -1.00 3.46
N ASP A 84 -12.99 -1.29 4.77
CA ASP A 84 -13.61 -0.41 5.76
C ASP A 84 -12.70 0.75 6.12
N TYR A 85 -11.40 0.52 6.02
CA TYR A 85 -10.35 1.44 6.43
C TYR A 85 -9.17 1.40 5.48
N PHE A 86 -8.64 2.58 5.15
CA PHE A 86 -7.39 2.75 4.43
C PHE A 86 -6.49 3.76 5.15
N TYR A 87 -5.20 3.44 5.22
CA TYR A 87 -4.16 4.36 5.63
C TYR A 87 -2.89 4.14 4.83
N GLY A 88 -2.45 5.13 4.10
CA GLY A 88 -1.26 5.00 3.26
C GLY A 88 -1.20 6.03 2.16
N SER A 89 -0.58 5.69 1.05
CA SER A 89 -0.54 6.54 -0.14
C SER A 89 -1.27 5.89 -1.30
N TYR A 90 -2.02 6.68 -2.07
CA TYR A 90 -2.65 6.19 -3.29
C TYR A 90 -1.63 5.78 -4.34
N TYR A 91 -0.41 6.30 -4.28
CA TYR A 91 0.65 6.03 -5.25
C TYR A 91 1.96 5.62 -4.58
N VAL A 92 2.91 5.23 -5.42
CA VAL A 92 4.26 4.92 -4.98
C VAL A 92 5.05 6.21 -4.72
N ASN A 93 6.06 6.09 -3.93
CA ASN A 93 6.80 7.18 -3.32
C ASN A 93 7.65 8.06 -4.28
N ASP A 94 7.86 7.64 -5.53
CA ASP A 94 8.50 8.44 -6.57
C ASP A 94 7.52 9.29 -7.39
N MET A 95 6.22 9.16 -7.10
CA MET A 95 5.18 9.98 -7.74
C MET A 95 4.84 11.21 -6.91
N THR A 96 4.39 12.27 -7.59
CA THR A 96 4.01 13.55 -6.95
C THR A 96 2.56 13.87 -7.29
N PRO A 97 1.72 14.23 -6.30
CA PRO A 97 2.06 14.35 -4.86
C PRO A 97 2.13 12.98 -4.16
N TYR A 98 3.09 12.81 -3.24
CA TYR A 98 3.16 11.66 -2.35
C TYR A 98 2.66 12.08 -0.96
N ASN A 99 1.39 11.80 -0.70
CA ASN A 99 0.72 12.14 0.55
C ASN A 99 0.27 10.87 1.27
N TRP A 100 0.26 10.88 2.59
CA TRP A 100 -0.43 9.84 3.36
C TRP A 100 -1.86 10.28 3.66
N VAL A 101 -2.76 9.38 3.39
CA VAL A 101 -4.20 9.59 3.45
C VAL A 101 -4.80 8.59 4.42
N ARG A 102 -5.75 9.03 5.22
CA ARG A 102 -6.68 8.18 5.97
C ARG A 102 -8.02 8.21 5.28
N GLU A 103 -8.61 7.04 5.07
CA GLU A 103 -9.91 6.95 4.44
C GLU A 103 -10.85 6.04 5.22
N VAL A 104 -12.05 6.51 5.46
CA VAL A 104 -13.12 5.80 6.14
C VAL A 104 -14.44 6.09 5.44
N GLY A 105 -15.15 5.04 5.00
CA GLY A 105 -16.48 5.20 4.41
C GLY A 105 -16.55 6.13 3.20
N GLY A 106 -15.56 6.08 2.33
CA GLY A 106 -15.45 6.91 1.12
C GLY A 106 -15.05 8.37 1.39
N ARG A 107 -14.57 8.67 2.59
CA ARG A 107 -14.07 10.00 2.96
C ARG A 107 -12.58 9.93 3.23
N ALA A 108 -11.82 10.65 2.42
CA ALA A 108 -10.39 10.78 2.54
C ALA A 108 -10.00 12.03 3.33
N GLU A 109 -8.99 11.89 4.19
CA GLU A 109 -8.31 12.97 4.90
C GLU A 109 -6.80 12.82 4.68
N GLU A 110 -6.16 13.86 4.17
CA GLU A 110 -4.70 13.90 4.10
C GLU A 110 -4.12 14.09 5.51
N VAL A 111 -3.34 13.13 5.98
CA VAL A 111 -2.75 13.14 7.33
C VAL A 111 -1.29 13.54 7.33
N ARG A 112 -0.60 13.35 6.22
CA ARG A 112 0.78 13.81 5.97
C ARG A 112 0.89 14.22 4.51
N THR A 113 1.40 15.41 4.23
CA THR A 113 1.54 15.93 2.88
C THR A 113 2.99 16.08 2.47
N HIS A 114 3.27 15.87 1.20
CA HIS A 114 4.59 16.10 0.62
C HIS A 114 5.05 17.56 0.81
N ALA A 115 4.12 18.50 0.77
CA ALA A 115 4.39 19.93 0.99
C ALA A 115 4.85 20.26 2.43
N GLU A 116 4.54 19.40 3.40
CA GLU A 116 4.94 19.55 4.81
C GLU A 116 6.23 18.77 5.15
N ASN A 117 7.04 18.44 4.15
CA ASN A 117 8.26 17.65 4.30
C ASN A 117 8.02 16.27 4.94
N LEU A 118 7.10 15.50 4.35
CA LEU A 118 6.87 14.13 4.74
C LEU A 118 8.19 13.35 4.79
N ASP A 119 8.54 12.83 5.95
CA ASP A 119 9.69 11.97 6.12
C ASP A 119 9.32 10.54 5.73
N GLN A 120 9.78 10.10 4.57
CA GLN A 120 9.46 8.77 4.06
C GLN A 120 10.15 7.65 4.83
N SER A 121 11.23 7.92 5.57
CA SER A 121 11.89 6.90 6.41
C SER A 121 10.99 6.42 7.55
N GLU A 122 9.99 7.20 7.94
CA GLU A 122 9.01 6.79 8.94
C GLU A 122 7.91 5.87 8.42
N SER A 123 7.87 5.57 7.10
CA SER A 123 6.77 4.84 6.47
C SER A 123 6.52 3.47 7.11
N THR A 124 7.57 2.65 7.25
CA THR A 124 7.45 1.31 7.84
C THR A 124 6.86 1.38 9.24
N LYS A 125 7.41 2.25 10.08
CA LYS A 125 6.98 2.44 11.47
C LYS A 125 5.52 2.90 11.58
N GLU A 126 5.14 3.94 10.83
CA GLU A 126 3.79 4.50 10.90
C GLU A 126 2.76 3.51 10.33
N PHE A 127 3.06 2.85 9.20
CA PHE A 127 2.15 1.86 8.62
C PHE A 127 2.01 0.62 9.51
N THR A 128 3.10 0.14 10.12
CA THR A 128 3.06 -0.96 11.09
C THR A 128 2.20 -0.60 12.30
N LYS A 129 2.37 0.57 12.87
CA LYS A 129 1.58 1.08 13.99
C LYS A 129 0.08 1.16 13.64
N GLU A 130 -0.24 1.66 12.45
CA GLU A 130 -1.62 1.78 12.01
C GLU A 130 -2.25 0.41 11.73
N LEU A 131 -1.48 -0.52 11.15
CA LEU A 131 -1.93 -1.90 10.96
C LEU A 131 -2.23 -2.58 12.30
N LYS A 132 -1.30 -2.50 13.25
CA LYS A 132 -1.50 -3.08 14.61
C LYS A 132 -2.75 -2.51 15.26
N SER A 133 -2.95 -1.19 15.18
CA SER A 133 -4.14 -0.53 15.75
C SER A 133 -5.45 -1.01 15.13
N THR A 134 -5.50 -1.22 13.82
CA THR A 134 -6.70 -1.75 13.16
C THR A 134 -6.96 -3.21 13.50
N LEU A 135 -5.92 -4.04 13.53
CA LEU A 135 -6.01 -5.44 13.92
C LEU A 135 -6.49 -5.59 15.38
N GLU A 136 -5.86 -4.87 16.32
CA GLU A 136 -6.24 -4.88 17.73
C GLU A 136 -7.71 -4.51 17.92
N LYS A 137 -8.18 -3.48 17.22
CA LYS A 137 -9.58 -3.06 17.27
C LYS A 137 -10.53 -4.16 16.83
N SER A 138 -10.25 -4.87 15.76
CA SER A 138 -11.07 -5.98 15.27
C SER A 138 -11.05 -7.16 16.23
N ILE A 139 -9.85 -7.54 16.71
CA ILE A 139 -9.66 -8.66 17.66
C ILE A 139 -10.40 -8.37 18.97
N ASP A 140 -10.23 -7.18 19.54
CA ASP A 140 -10.87 -6.80 20.81
C ASP A 140 -12.39 -6.68 20.69
N SER A 141 -12.90 -6.46 19.48
CA SER A 141 -14.33 -6.50 19.16
C SER A 141 -14.88 -7.91 18.88
N GLY A 142 -14.01 -8.92 18.84
CA GLY A 142 -14.36 -10.31 18.51
C GLY A 142 -14.69 -10.52 17.02
N ASN A 143 -14.28 -9.60 16.15
CA ASN A 143 -14.51 -9.69 14.72
C ASN A 143 -13.36 -10.43 14.01
N LYS A 144 -13.70 -11.11 12.92
CA LYS A 144 -12.70 -11.58 11.96
C LYS A 144 -12.14 -10.39 11.21
N PHE A 145 -10.87 -10.47 10.80
CA PHE A 145 -10.23 -9.40 10.05
C PHE A 145 -9.56 -9.89 8.77
N PHE A 146 -9.51 -9.01 7.81
CA PHE A 146 -8.67 -9.11 6.62
C PHE A 146 -7.88 -7.81 6.48
N SER A 147 -6.57 -7.90 6.47
CA SER A 147 -5.70 -6.75 6.27
C SER A 147 -4.76 -6.96 5.08
N PHE A 148 -4.77 -6.03 4.15
CA PHE A 148 -3.83 -5.96 3.04
C PHE A 148 -2.75 -4.94 3.40
N TYR A 149 -1.56 -5.44 3.77
CA TYR A 149 -0.41 -4.61 4.11
C TYR A 149 0.52 -4.50 2.90
N ALA A 150 0.42 -3.41 2.18
CA ALA A 150 1.17 -3.12 0.97
C ALA A 150 2.29 -2.11 1.27
N THR A 151 3.41 -2.59 1.82
CA THR A 151 4.57 -1.72 2.06
C THR A 151 5.04 -1.09 0.75
N PRO A 152 5.45 0.20 0.72
CA PRO A 152 6.07 0.79 -0.46
C PRO A 152 7.47 0.24 -0.72
N TRP A 153 8.11 -0.39 0.27
CA TRP A 153 9.47 -0.88 0.20
C TRP A 153 9.59 -2.30 -0.36
N PRO A 154 10.70 -2.60 -1.06
CA PRO A 154 11.89 -1.78 -1.37
C PRO A 154 11.81 -1.03 -2.71
N HIS A 155 10.72 -0.35 -3.04
CA HIS A 155 10.62 0.48 -4.24
C HIS A 155 11.56 1.70 -4.15
N TYR A 156 12.23 2.00 -5.26
CA TYR A 156 13.12 3.16 -5.38
C TYR A 156 12.33 4.49 -5.50
N PRO A 157 12.82 5.62 -4.93
CA PRO A 157 13.98 5.76 -4.04
C PRO A 157 13.71 5.15 -2.65
N ILE A 158 14.71 4.47 -2.10
CA ILE A 158 14.61 3.75 -0.83
C ILE A 158 14.85 4.69 0.34
N PHE A 159 14.00 4.59 1.35
CA PHE A 159 14.14 5.33 2.60
C PHE A 159 14.07 4.33 3.75
N SER A 160 15.02 4.40 4.68
CA SER A 160 15.08 3.57 5.87
C SER A 160 15.43 4.42 7.07
N ASP A 161 14.86 4.14 8.25
CA ASP A 161 15.21 4.78 9.51
C ASP A 161 16.40 4.09 10.20
N ASN A 162 16.80 2.89 9.76
CA ASN A 162 17.86 2.11 10.41
C ASN A 162 19.20 2.85 10.50
N ASN A 163 19.52 3.71 9.55
CA ASN A 163 20.75 4.52 9.54
C ASN A 163 20.57 5.95 10.07
N GLY A 164 19.36 6.34 10.47
CA GLY A 164 19.05 7.66 11.03
C GLY A 164 19.34 8.83 10.07
N ASN A 165 19.54 8.56 8.79
CA ASN A 165 19.86 9.61 7.82
C ASN A 165 18.62 10.16 7.08
N GLY A 166 17.46 9.48 7.17
CA GLY A 166 16.17 9.92 6.62
C GLY A 166 16.19 10.26 5.13
N LYS A 167 17.23 9.85 4.41
CA LYS A 167 17.42 10.22 3.00
C LYS A 167 17.25 9.00 2.12
N GLY A 168 16.54 9.17 1.04
CA GLY A 168 16.52 8.20 -0.04
C GLY A 168 17.95 7.96 -0.53
N ASP A 169 18.42 6.75 -0.36
CA ASP A 169 19.74 6.32 -0.78
C ASP A 169 19.57 5.19 -1.82
N THR A 170 20.57 5.03 -2.66
CA THR A 170 20.60 4.08 -3.77
C THR A 170 21.67 3.01 -3.58
N THR A 171 22.23 2.91 -2.37
CA THR A 171 23.28 1.94 -2.06
C THR A 171 22.68 0.58 -1.71
N ASP A 172 23.45 -0.49 -1.92
CA ASP A 172 23.05 -1.84 -1.53
C ASP A 172 22.75 -1.92 -0.01
N ASP A 173 23.47 -1.13 0.79
CA ASP A 173 23.26 -1.05 2.24
C ASP A 173 21.86 -0.54 2.58
N SER A 174 21.37 0.48 1.89
CA SER A 174 20.00 1.00 2.09
C SER A 174 18.92 0.00 1.73
N TYR A 175 19.15 -0.84 0.73
CA TYR A 175 18.22 -1.92 0.39
C TYR A 175 18.14 -2.96 1.52
N VAL A 176 19.29 -3.38 2.04
CA VAL A 176 19.35 -4.33 3.17
C VAL A 176 18.69 -3.73 4.40
N ASP A 177 19.02 -2.50 4.77
CA ASP A 177 18.44 -1.79 5.91
C ASP A 177 16.91 -1.72 5.84
N CYS A 178 16.39 -1.45 4.66
CA CYS A 178 14.95 -1.38 4.40
C CYS A 178 14.27 -2.75 4.60
N ILE A 179 14.89 -3.83 4.12
CA ILE A 179 14.38 -5.18 4.30
C ILE A 179 14.45 -5.61 5.78
N GLU A 180 15.55 -5.31 6.48
CA GLU A 180 15.69 -5.61 7.90
C GLU A 180 14.69 -4.84 8.76
N GLU A 181 14.44 -3.57 8.45
CA GLU A 181 13.42 -2.76 9.11
C GLU A 181 12.02 -3.34 8.90
N PHE A 182 11.71 -3.77 7.68
CA PHE A 182 10.44 -4.39 7.37
C PHE A 182 10.28 -5.76 8.07
N ASP A 183 11.32 -6.60 8.07
CA ASP A 183 11.34 -7.88 8.77
C ASP A 183 11.08 -7.70 10.27
N LYS A 184 11.73 -6.72 10.89
CA LYS A 184 11.48 -6.35 12.29
C LYS A 184 10.03 -5.92 12.51
N SER A 185 9.47 -5.13 11.60
CA SER A 185 8.07 -4.70 11.69
C SER A 185 7.08 -5.85 11.61
N LEU A 186 7.37 -6.86 10.78
CA LEU A 186 6.58 -8.09 10.73
C LEU A 186 6.67 -8.87 12.06
N GLY A 187 7.86 -8.94 12.66
CA GLY A 187 8.04 -9.51 14.00
C GLY A 187 7.13 -8.85 15.03
N GLU A 188 7.06 -7.51 15.05
CA GLU A 188 6.18 -6.78 15.96
C GLU A 188 4.69 -7.05 15.74
N ILE A 189 4.28 -7.32 14.49
CA ILE A 189 2.90 -7.71 14.17
C ILE A 189 2.63 -9.13 14.67
N PHE A 190 3.55 -10.05 14.46
CA PHE A 190 3.42 -11.45 14.89
C PHE A 190 3.37 -11.56 16.41
N ASP A 191 4.27 -10.88 17.11
CA ASP A 191 4.25 -10.80 18.57
C ASP A 191 2.90 -10.29 19.09
N MET A 192 2.33 -9.28 18.49
CA MET A 192 1.01 -8.76 18.86
C MET A 192 -0.11 -9.79 18.61
N LEU A 193 -0.09 -10.54 17.50
CA LEU A 193 -1.06 -11.60 17.24
C LEU A 193 -0.93 -12.77 18.23
N GLU A 194 0.30 -13.11 18.62
CA GLU A 194 0.57 -14.12 19.67
C GLU A 194 0.05 -13.63 21.02
N ASP A 195 0.36 -12.40 21.42
CA ASP A 195 -0.09 -11.80 22.69
C ASP A 195 -1.64 -11.73 22.77
N LYS A 196 -2.29 -11.53 21.65
CA LYS A 196 -3.77 -11.55 21.52
C LYS A 196 -4.32 -12.98 21.45
N GLY A 197 -3.49 -14.00 21.30
CA GLY A 197 -3.88 -15.41 21.24
C GLY A 197 -4.62 -15.79 19.95
N VAL A 198 -4.38 -15.08 18.85
CA VAL A 198 -5.04 -15.32 17.55
C VAL A 198 -4.06 -15.71 16.43
N PHE A 199 -2.77 -15.84 16.72
CA PHE A 199 -1.76 -16.13 15.71
C PHE A 199 -2.02 -17.45 14.97
N ASP A 200 -2.32 -18.53 15.71
CA ASP A 200 -2.58 -19.86 15.11
C ASP A 200 -3.88 -19.91 14.27
N ASP A 201 -4.79 -18.98 14.50
CA ASP A 201 -6.05 -18.84 13.76
C ASP A 201 -5.94 -17.80 12.60
N THR A 202 -4.75 -17.22 12.41
CA THR A 202 -4.50 -16.19 11.40
C THR A 202 -3.73 -16.76 10.21
N MET A 203 -4.32 -16.70 9.02
CA MET A 203 -3.60 -17.01 7.78
C MET A 203 -2.75 -15.82 7.37
N ILE A 204 -1.44 -16.00 7.32
CA ILE A 204 -0.47 -15.00 6.90
C ILE A 204 0.04 -15.35 5.50
N ILE A 205 -0.10 -14.43 4.56
CA ILE A 205 0.39 -14.57 3.19
C ILE A 205 1.44 -13.49 2.94
N PHE A 206 2.67 -13.91 2.70
CA PHE A 206 3.77 -13.03 2.32
C PHE A 206 4.11 -13.23 0.85
N THR A 207 4.12 -12.13 0.10
CA THR A 207 4.44 -12.16 -1.34
C THR A 207 5.01 -10.83 -1.79
N SER A 208 5.72 -10.83 -2.92
CA SER A 208 6.08 -9.61 -3.64
C SER A 208 5.07 -9.35 -4.76
N ASP A 209 4.85 -8.09 -5.10
CA ASP A 209 3.99 -7.66 -6.21
C ASP A 209 4.65 -7.93 -7.58
N ASN A 210 5.99 -7.87 -7.64
CA ASN A 210 6.80 -8.10 -8.85
C ASN A 210 8.20 -8.62 -8.50
N GLY A 211 9.00 -8.89 -9.52
CA GLY A 211 10.41 -9.23 -9.35
C GLY A 211 11.26 -8.03 -8.93
N PRO A 212 12.55 -8.28 -8.55
CA PRO A 212 13.43 -7.22 -8.06
C PRO A 212 13.75 -6.19 -9.14
N GLY A 213 13.88 -4.94 -8.70
CA GLY A 213 14.41 -3.84 -9.49
C GLY A 213 15.94 -3.92 -9.66
N ARG A 214 16.57 -2.77 -9.92
CA ARG A 214 18.01 -2.70 -10.18
C ARG A 214 18.86 -3.03 -8.96
N GLU A 215 18.36 -2.75 -7.76
CA GLU A 215 19.03 -2.89 -6.47
C GLU A 215 18.88 -4.29 -5.87
N GLY A 216 17.93 -5.07 -6.38
CA GLY A 216 17.66 -6.42 -5.91
C GLY A 216 18.20 -7.51 -6.83
N VAL A 217 18.35 -8.69 -6.28
CA VAL A 217 18.75 -9.89 -7.03
C VAL A 217 17.76 -11.02 -6.80
N THR A 218 17.51 -11.81 -7.83
CA THR A 218 16.60 -12.97 -7.73
C THR A 218 17.18 -14.14 -6.93
N GLY A 219 18.42 -14.07 -6.50
CA GLY A 219 19.13 -15.18 -5.90
C GLY A 219 19.18 -16.38 -6.86
N SER A 220 18.74 -17.55 -6.36
CA SER A 220 18.64 -18.79 -7.16
C SER A 220 17.31 -18.91 -7.91
N LEU A 221 16.38 -17.98 -7.73
CA LEU A 221 15.10 -17.96 -8.42
C LEU A 221 15.23 -17.22 -9.77
N ARG A 222 14.45 -17.66 -10.74
CA ARG A 222 14.38 -17.06 -12.07
C ARG A 222 12.96 -16.68 -12.39
#